data_61348e480ca53ce50cc903052b16c1c7
#
_entry.id   61348e480ca53ce50cc903052b16c1c7
#
_cell.length_a   1.000
_cell.length_b   1.000
_cell.length_c   1.000
_cell.angle_alpha   90.00
_cell.angle_beta   90.00
_cell.angle_gamma   90.00
#
_symmetry.space_group_name_H-M   'P 1'
#
loop_
_entity.id
_entity.type
_entity.pdbx_description
1 polymer ?
#
loop_
_entity_poly.entity_id
_entity_poly.type
_entity_poly.pdbx_seq_one_letter_code
_entity_poly.pdbx_strand_id
1 'polypeptide(L)'
;MPCFLAGMSAARAIASFLKVPLYFFSHQSGHIAAALYSAGRLSYFERPFYAFHVSGGTTEALLVRPNAAQIFEKELLAQSLDLKAGQAIDRVGGMLGLPFPAGAELDRLAQQSKRRFLVKPSMKGANCCLSGIQNQCQKMLHAGECREDIARFCIESVLAAIDAMAEELLRQDGTYPFLFAGGVMSNRMIR
;
A
#
# COMPACT_ATOMS: atom_id res chain seq x y z
N MET A 1 -11.26 -9.88 -15.45
CA MET A 1 -10.75 -10.16 -16.81
C MET A 1 -11.67 -9.60 -17.92
N PRO A 2 -12.99 -9.88 -18.05
CA PRO A 2 -13.82 -9.38 -19.15
C PRO A 2 -13.83 -7.85 -19.28
N CYS A 3 -13.89 -7.11 -18.16
CA CYS A 3 -13.96 -5.65 -18.17
C CYS A 3 -12.69 -5.01 -18.77
N PHE A 4 -11.51 -5.55 -18.51
CA PHE A 4 -10.26 -5.05 -19.09
C PHE A 4 -10.20 -5.28 -20.60
N LEU A 5 -10.67 -6.44 -21.06
CA LEU A 5 -10.74 -6.76 -22.49
C LEU A 5 -11.72 -5.83 -23.23
N ALA A 6 -12.89 -5.58 -22.63
CA ALA A 6 -13.88 -4.65 -23.19
C ALA A 6 -13.32 -3.22 -23.28
N GLY A 7 -12.71 -2.73 -22.23
CA GLY A 7 -12.08 -1.41 -22.19
C GLY A 7 -10.94 -1.29 -23.22
N MET A 8 -10.09 -2.30 -23.34
CA MET A 8 -9.01 -2.31 -24.32
C MET A 8 -9.54 -2.36 -25.77
N SER A 9 -10.60 -3.13 -26.03
CA SER A 9 -11.23 -3.19 -27.36
C SER A 9 -11.86 -1.86 -27.74
N ALA A 10 -12.57 -1.20 -26.82
CA ALA A 10 -13.14 0.11 -27.03
C ALA A 10 -12.05 1.17 -27.30
N ALA A 11 -10.98 1.19 -26.50
CA ALA A 11 -9.87 2.11 -26.71
C ALA A 11 -9.19 1.91 -28.07
N ARG A 12 -8.98 0.66 -28.50
CA ARG A 12 -8.43 0.34 -29.83
C ARG A 12 -9.34 0.82 -30.94
N ALA A 13 -10.65 0.60 -30.84
CA ALA A 13 -11.61 1.04 -31.84
C ALA A 13 -11.62 2.57 -31.97
N ILE A 14 -11.66 3.29 -30.87
CA ILE A 14 -11.63 4.76 -30.85
C ILE A 14 -10.32 5.29 -31.44
N ALA A 15 -9.18 4.77 -31.01
CA ALA A 15 -7.87 5.20 -31.50
C ALA A 15 -7.73 4.94 -33.02
N SER A 16 -8.21 3.79 -33.49
CA SER A 16 -8.21 3.45 -34.91
C SER A 16 -9.11 4.39 -35.72
N PHE A 17 -10.31 4.69 -35.24
CA PHE A 17 -11.24 5.59 -35.90
C PHE A 17 -10.72 7.00 -35.95
N LEU A 18 -10.13 7.51 -34.88
CA LEU A 18 -9.58 8.87 -34.79
C LEU A 18 -8.16 8.97 -35.39
N LYS A 19 -7.54 7.86 -35.77
CA LYS A 19 -6.16 7.76 -36.28
C LYS A 19 -5.13 8.41 -35.34
N VAL A 20 -5.33 8.20 -34.01
CA VAL A 20 -4.40 8.68 -32.98
C VAL A 20 -3.60 7.51 -32.39
N PRO A 21 -2.38 7.76 -31.90
CA PRO A 21 -1.59 6.72 -31.25
C PRO A 21 -2.26 6.23 -29.96
N LEU A 22 -2.11 4.93 -29.67
CA LEU A 22 -2.62 4.29 -28.47
C LEU A 22 -1.44 3.71 -27.67
N TYR A 23 -1.32 4.10 -26.41
CA TYR A 23 -0.28 3.65 -25.50
C TYR A 23 -0.87 2.76 -24.43
N PHE A 24 -0.15 1.69 -24.10
CA PHE A 24 -0.57 0.72 -23.06
C PHE A 24 0.31 0.86 -21.84
N PHE A 25 -0.34 1.02 -20.68
CA PHE A 25 0.33 1.05 -19.39
C PHE A 25 -0.28 0.01 -18.46
N SER A 26 0.52 -0.56 -17.57
CA SER A 26 -0.04 -1.41 -16.52
C SER A 26 -0.78 -0.55 -15.49
N HIS A 27 -1.76 -1.14 -14.83
CA HIS A 27 -2.51 -0.49 -13.73
C HIS A 27 -1.57 0.05 -12.64
N GLN A 28 -0.57 -0.74 -12.25
CA GLN A 28 0.45 -0.36 -11.27
C GLN A 28 1.28 0.84 -11.74
N SER A 29 1.66 0.89 -13.02
CA SER A 29 2.36 2.06 -13.59
C SER A 29 1.50 3.32 -13.53
N GLY A 30 0.20 3.18 -13.76
CA GLY A 30 -0.75 4.30 -13.62
C GLY A 30 -0.81 4.84 -12.18
N HIS A 31 -0.81 3.98 -11.16
CA HIS A 31 -0.77 4.41 -9.77
C HIS A 31 0.51 5.15 -9.40
N ILE A 32 1.67 4.66 -9.85
CA ILE A 32 2.96 5.33 -9.61
C ILE A 32 2.98 6.71 -10.26
N ALA A 33 2.57 6.79 -11.54
CA ALA A 33 2.53 8.06 -12.28
C ALA A 33 1.57 9.06 -11.64
N ALA A 34 0.37 8.63 -11.25
CA ALA A 34 -0.61 9.47 -10.58
C ALA A 34 -0.11 9.99 -9.23
N ALA A 35 0.58 9.15 -8.44
CA ALA A 35 1.16 9.56 -7.17
C ALA A 35 2.27 10.61 -7.35
N LEU A 36 3.17 10.42 -8.32
CA LEU A 36 4.21 11.39 -8.66
C LEU A 36 3.63 12.70 -9.18
N TYR A 37 2.60 12.63 -10.03
CA TYR A 37 1.90 13.82 -10.53
C TYR A 37 1.27 14.62 -9.38
N SER A 38 0.54 13.94 -8.50
CA SER A 38 -0.11 14.56 -7.34
C SER A 38 0.88 15.17 -6.35
N ALA A 39 2.06 14.58 -6.25
CA ALA A 39 3.15 15.08 -5.40
C ALA A 39 3.98 16.20 -6.07
N GLY A 40 3.75 16.54 -7.33
CA GLY A 40 4.57 17.48 -8.09
C GLY A 40 6.01 16.99 -8.32
N ARG A 41 6.20 15.67 -8.42
CA ARG A 41 7.53 15.02 -8.48
C ARG A 41 7.75 14.18 -9.73
N LEU A 42 7.22 14.58 -10.89
CA LEU A 42 7.42 13.83 -12.14
C LEU A 42 8.90 13.67 -12.53
N SER A 43 9.79 14.58 -12.07
CA SER A 43 11.24 14.46 -12.27
C SER A 43 11.85 13.19 -11.65
N TYR A 44 11.12 12.48 -10.77
CA TYR A 44 11.57 11.18 -10.24
C TYR A 44 11.62 10.10 -11.32
N PHE A 45 10.94 10.26 -12.44
CA PHE A 45 11.09 9.36 -13.60
C PHE A 45 12.48 9.42 -14.25
N GLU A 46 13.30 10.42 -13.92
CA GLU A 46 14.66 10.59 -14.44
C GLU A 46 15.73 9.88 -13.60
N ARG A 47 15.37 9.29 -12.47
CA ARG A 47 16.28 8.63 -11.53
C ARG A 47 15.62 7.47 -10.80
N PRO A 48 16.39 6.50 -10.27
CA PRO A 48 15.81 5.41 -9.48
C PRO A 48 15.14 5.91 -8.19
N PHE A 49 14.04 5.24 -7.80
CA PHE A 49 13.34 5.46 -6.53
C PHE A 49 12.59 4.20 -6.10
N TYR A 50 12.31 4.10 -4.80
CA TYR A 50 11.43 3.07 -4.26
C TYR A 50 9.97 3.53 -4.30
N ALA A 51 9.08 2.68 -4.77
CA ALA A 51 7.64 2.94 -4.76
C ALA A 51 6.92 1.90 -3.89
N PHE A 52 6.35 2.35 -2.78
CA PHE A 52 5.46 1.55 -1.95
C PHE A 52 4.02 1.75 -2.41
N HIS A 53 3.36 0.65 -2.77
CA HIS A 53 1.93 0.66 -3.05
C HIS A 53 1.20 -0.12 -1.96
N VAL A 54 0.50 0.60 -1.08
CA VAL A 54 -0.16 0.04 0.11
C VAL A 54 -1.65 0.35 0.09
N SER A 55 -2.44 -0.67 -0.23
CA SER A 55 -3.88 -0.54 -0.45
C SER A 55 -4.65 -1.77 0.08
N GLY A 56 -5.96 -1.85 -0.19
CA GLY A 56 -6.78 -3.03 0.07
C GLY A 56 -6.39 -4.25 -0.76
N GLY A 57 -5.87 -4.04 -1.96
CA GLY A 57 -5.49 -5.12 -2.89
C GLY A 57 -3.97 -5.39 -2.95
N THR A 58 -3.15 -4.46 -2.47
CA THR A 58 -1.71 -4.49 -2.69
C THR A 58 -0.96 -4.03 -1.44
N THR A 59 0.14 -4.70 -1.12
CA THR A 59 1.14 -4.27 -0.14
C THR A 59 2.47 -4.74 -0.67
N GLU A 60 3.16 -3.85 -1.36
CA GLU A 60 4.39 -4.16 -2.09
C GLU A 60 5.33 -2.94 -2.15
N ALA A 61 6.60 -3.22 -2.30
CA ALA A 61 7.65 -2.26 -2.55
C ALA A 61 8.37 -2.61 -3.86
N LEU A 62 8.52 -1.63 -4.72
CA LEU A 62 9.09 -1.73 -6.04
C LEU A 62 10.32 -0.84 -6.14
N LEU A 63 11.32 -1.27 -6.88
CA LEU A 63 12.34 -0.38 -7.40
C LEU A 63 11.92 0.07 -8.80
N VAL A 64 11.82 1.36 -8.98
CA VAL A 64 11.47 2.00 -10.26
C VAL A 64 12.74 2.63 -10.82
N ARG A 65 13.05 2.33 -12.09
CA ARG A 65 14.21 2.88 -12.81
C ARG A 65 13.77 3.53 -14.11
N PRO A 66 14.43 4.61 -14.55
CA PRO A 66 14.19 5.18 -15.88
C PRO A 66 14.35 4.14 -16.96
N ASN A 67 13.48 4.18 -17.98
CA ASN A 67 13.57 3.32 -19.16
C ASN A 67 13.14 4.08 -20.39
N ALA A 68 14.02 4.18 -21.39
CA ALA A 68 13.78 4.97 -22.60
C ALA A 68 12.59 4.46 -23.45
N ALA A 69 12.29 3.16 -23.40
CA ALA A 69 11.22 2.56 -24.19
C ALA A 69 9.84 2.63 -23.51
N GLN A 70 9.80 2.67 -22.17
CA GLN A 70 8.56 2.56 -21.38
C GLN A 70 8.40 3.66 -20.33
N ILE A 71 9.20 4.74 -20.40
CA ILE A 71 9.34 5.81 -19.41
C ILE A 71 10.05 5.29 -18.15
N PHE A 72 9.62 4.16 -17.60
CA PHE A 72 10.25 3.50 -16.47
C PHE A 72 9.97 1.98 -16.47
N GLU A 73 10.87 1.25 -15.88
CA GLU A 73 10.71 -0.16 -15.52
C GLU A 73 10.57 -0.30 -14.01
N LYS A 74 10.05 -1.43 -13.57
CA LYS A 74 9.81 -1.69 -12.16
C LYS A 74 10.15 -3.13 -11.82
N GLU A 75 10.78 -3.29 -10.67
CA GLU A 75 11.17 -4.56 -10.09
C GLU A 75 10.50 -4.72 -8.73
N LEU A 76 9.85 -5.85 -8.48
CA LEU A 76 9.26 -6.14 -7.17
C LEU A 76 10.38 -6.57 -6.21
N LEU A 77 10.61 -5.79 -5.16
CA LEU A 77 11.62 -6.06 -4.14
C LEU A 77 11.04 -6.73 -2.90
N ALA A 78 9.85 -6.32 -2.49
CA ALA A 78 9.21 -6.81 -1.28
C ALA A 78 7.69 -6.75 -1.37
N GLN A 79 7.01 -7.63 -0.63
CA GLN A 79 5.55 -7.64 -0.57
C GLN A 79 5.03 -8.27 0.73
N SER A 80 3.75 -8.11 1.00
CA SER A 80 3.10 -8.95 2.00
C SER A 80 2.83 -10.35 1.45
N LEU A 81 3.27 -11.36 2.19
CA LEU A 81 3.18 -12.77 1.79
C LEU A 81 1.80 -13.40 2.07
N ASP A 82 0.97 -12.72 2.83
CA ASP A 82 -0.35 -13.22 3.21
C ASP A 82 -1.43 -12.15 3.01
N LEU A 83 -1.82 -11.45 4.05
CA LEU A 83 -2.89 -10.46 4.04
C LEU A 83 -2.36 -9.09 3.61
N LYS A 84 -3.11 -8.36 2.79
CA LYS A 84 -2.74 -6.99 2.42
C LYS A 84 -3.09 -6.01 3.54
N ALA A 85 -2.35 -4.89 3.64
CA ALA A 85 -2.49 -3.94 4.73
C ALA A 85 -3.92 -3.39 4.88
N GLY A 86 -4.54 -2.98 3.77
CA GLY A 86 -5.93 -2.52 3.80
C GLY A 86 -6.91 -3.61 4.20
N GLN A 87 -6.66 -4.87 3.81
CA GLN A 87 -7.48 -6.01 4.25
C GLN A 87 -7.33 -6.27 5.75
N ALA A 88 -6.12 -6.13 6.31
CA ALA A 88 -5.91 -6.25 7.76
C ALA A 88 -6.71 -5.18 8.51
N ILE A 89 -6.66 -3.94 8.04
CA ILE A 89 -7.43 -2.81 8.57
C ILE A 89 -8.93 -3.09 8.49
N ASP A 90 -9.44 -3.50 7.33
CA ASP A 90 -10.86 -3.76 7.11
C ASP A 90 -11.38 -4.93 7.98
N ARG A 91 -10.60 -5.99 8.14
CA ARG A 91 -10.97 -7.14 8.99
C ARG A 91 -11.03 -6.76 10.46
N VAL A 92 -10.05 -5.99 10.96
CA VAL A 92 -10.08 -5.49 12.33
C VAL A 92 -11.22 -4.50 12.52
N GLY A 93 -11.47 -3.61 11.54
CA GLY A 93 -12.61 -2.72 11.55
C GLY A 93 -13.93 -3.46 11.64
N GLY A 94 -14.12 -4.51 10.83
CA GLY A 94 -15.30 -5.38 10.88
C GLY A 94 -15.48 -6.06 12.25
N MET A 95 -14.40 -6.56 12.85
CA MET A 95 -14.42 -7.10 14.23
C MET A 95 -14.91 -6.07 15.26
N LEU A 96 -14.56 -4.81 15.07
CA LEU A 96 -14.97 -3.71 15.92
C LEU A 96 -16.36 -3.14 15.54
N GLY A 97 -17.08 -3.73 14.58
CA GLY A 97 -18.39 -3.26 14.14
C GLY A 97 -18.34 -1.96 13.33
N LEU A 98 -17.21 -1.64 12.69
CA LEU A 98 -17.09 -0.49 11.81
C LEU A 98 -17.59 -0.81 10.39
N PRO A 99 -18.14 0.17 9.65
CA PRO A 99 -18.59 -0.03 8.28
C PRO A 99 -17.42 -0.29 7.33
N PHE A 100 -17.68 -1.01 6.24
CA PHE A 100 -16.71 -1.22 5.15
C PHE A 100 -16.81 -0.07 4.12
N PRO A 101 -15.70 0.47 3.60
CA PRO A 101 -14.31 0.22 4.02
C PRO A 101 -13.99 0.89 5.37
N ALA A 102 -13.31 0.16 6.26
CA ALA A 102 -13.13 0.57 7.65
C ALA A 102 -11.96 1.55 7.89
N GLY A 103 -11.12 1.79 6.88
CA GLY A 103 -9.84 2.50 7.04
C GLY A 103 -9.96 3.87 7.72
N ALA A 104 -10.87 4.73 7.28
CA ALA A 104 -11.05 6.07 7.84
C ALA A 104 -11.60 6.03 9.28
N GLU A 105 -12.57 5.14 9.54
CA GLU A 105 -13.18 5.01 10.86
C GLU A 105 -12.21 4.38 11.86
N LEU A 106 -11.42 3.38 11.42
CA LEU A 106 -10.39 2.76 12.25
C LEU A 106 -9.29 3.76 12.61
N ASP A 107 -8.85 4.60 11.65
CA ASP A 107 -7.90 5.70 11.89
C ASP A 107 -8.43 6.67 12.95
N ARG A 108 -9.68 7.12 12.80
CA ARG A 108 -10.31 8.03 13.75
C ARG A 108 -10.41 7.44 15.16
N LEU A 109 -10.74 6.15 15.24
CA LEU A 109 -10.83 5.43 16.51
C LEU A 109 -9.44 5.27 17.15
N ALA A 110 -8.43 4.90 16.37
CA ALA A 110 -7.05 4.75 16.81
C ALA A 110 -6.45 6.04 17.39
N GLN A 111 -6.81 7.20 16.83
CA GLN A 111 -6.34 8.50 17.32
C GLN A 111 -6.87 8.87 18.71
N GLN A 112 -7.94 8.24 19.18
CA GLN A 112 -8.51 8.46 20.52
C GLN A 112 -7.72 7.70 21.60
N SER A 113 -6.99 6.65 21.24
CA SER A 113 -6.13 5.93 22.18
C SER A 113 -4.92 6.77 22.57
N LYS A 114 -4.60 6.77 23.86
CA LYS A 114 -3.38 7.35 24.42
C LYS A 114 -2.24 6.33 24.56
N ARG A 115 -2.54 5.04 24.37
CA ARG A 115 -1.59 3.94 24.48
C ARG A 115 -0.70 3.88 23.24
N ARG A 116 0.56 3.52 23.43
CA ARG A 116 1.51 3.22 22.35
C ARG A 116 1.93 1.77 22.41
N PHE A 117 2.08 1.15 21.25
CA PHE A 117 2.47 -0.26 21.17
C PHE A 117 3.82 -0.36 20.46
N LEU A 118 4.78 -1.01 21.13
CA LEU A 118 6.03 -1.44 20.49
C LEU A 118 5.75 -2.76 19.78
N VAL A 119 5.50 -2.70 18.49
CA VAL A 119 5.17 -3.87 17.68
C VAL A 119 6.42 -4.36 16.97
N LYS A 120 6.72 -5.65 17.16
CA LYS A 120 7.72 -6.35 16.34
C LYS A 120 7.01 -6.96 15.13
N PRO A 121 7.22 -6.46 13.90
CA PRO A 121 6.54 -7.00 12.72
C PRO A 121 7.05 -8.40 12.38
N SER A 122 6.19 -9.21 11.75
CA SER A 122 6.56 -10.52 11.24
C SER A 122 7.18 -10.36 9.85
N MET A 123 8.49 -10.60 9.73
CA MET A 123 9.25 -10.40 8.51
C MET A 123 9.88 -11.71 8.01
N LYS A 124 10.03 -11.82 6.66
CA LYS A 124 10.83 -12.84 5.98
C LYS A 124 11.70 -12.15 4.94
N GLY A 125 12.95 -11.80 5.30
CA GLY A 125 13.75 -10.86 4.54
C GLY A 125 13.02 -9.52 4.47
N ALA A 126 12.92 -8.91 3.29
CA ALA A 126 12.18 -7.68 3.08
C ALA A 126 10.64 -7.86 3.03
N ASN A 127 10.14 -9.09 2.96
CA ASN A 127 8.71 -9.37 2.91
C ASN A 127 8.08 -9.38 4.31
N CYS A 128 6.84 -8.90 4.43
CA CYS A 128 6.09 -8.91 5.69
C CYS A 128 4.96 -9.96 5.69
N CYS A 129 4.44 -10.29 6.88
CA CYS A 129 3.23 -11.06 7.08
C CYS A 129 2.30 -10.29 8.03
N LEU A 130 1.04 -10.07 7.61
CA LEU A 130 0.09 -9.20 8.30
C LEU A 130 -1.09 -9.95 8.93
N SER A 131 -1.28 -11.24 8.62
CA SER A 131 -2.40 -12.04 9.16
C SER A 131 -2.39 -12.16 10.69
N GLY A 132 -1.21 -12.11 11.31
CA GLY A 132 -1.05 -12.13 12.76
C GLY A 132 -1.70 -10.94 13.48
N ILE A 133 -1.86 -9.80 12.79
CA ILE A 133 -2.49 -8.59 13.34
C ILE A 133 -3.94 -8.87 13.74
N GLN A 134 -4.71 -9.49 12.84
CA GLN A 134 -6.10 -9.85 13.12
C GLN A 134 -6.22 -10.76 14.35
N ASN A 135 -5.36 -11.78 14.45
CA ASN A 135 -5.37 -12.73 15.56
C ASN A 135 -5.05 -12.05 16.91
N GLN A 136 -4.09 -11.11 16.90
CA GLN A 136 -3.76 -10.37 18.12
C GLN A 136 -4.87 -9.40 18.52
N CYS A 137 -5.46 -8.67 17.56
CA CYS A 137 -6.62 -7.82 17.82
C CYS A 137 -7.82 -8.63 18.37
N GLN A 138 -8.03 -9.85 17.87
CA GLN A 138 -9.06 -10.75 18.37
C GLN A 138 -8.83 -11.14 19.85
N LYS A 139 -7.57 -11.43 20.22
CA LYS A 139 -7.20 -11.70 21.62
C LYS A 139 -7.43 -10.51 22.52
N MET A 140 -7.06 -9.30 22.08
CA MET A 140 -7.30 -8.04 22.80
C MET A 140 -8.80 -7.83 23.02
N LEU A 141 -9.63 -8.08 21.99
CA LEU A 141 -11.08 -7.96 22.07
C LEU A 141 -11.66 -8.94 23.11
N HIS A 142 -11.22 -10.21 23.11
CA HIS A 142 -11.65 -11.21 24.07
C HIS A 142 -11.16 -10.90 25.49
N ALA A 143 -10.05 -10.20 25.65
CA ALA A 143 -9.54 -9.73 26.94
C ALA A 143 -10.27 -8.49 27.46
N GLY A 144 -11.25 -7.95 26.70
CA GLY A 144 -12.04 -6.79 27.10
C GLY A 144 -11.27 -5.45 26.94
N GLU A 145 -10.21 -5.41 26.14
CA GLU A 145 -9.53 -4.14 25.84
C GLU A 145 -10.44 -3.19 25.07
N CYS A 146 -10.26 -1.88 25.24
CA CYS A 146 -11.09 -0.90 24.59
C CYS A 146 -10.86 -0.86 23.06
N ARG A 147 -11.88 -0.46 22.32
CA ARG A 147 -11.86 -0.46 20.84
C ARG A 147 -10.79 0.46 20.28
N GLU A 148 -10.54 1.56 20.97
CA GLU A 148 -9.54 2.57 20.62
C GLU A 148 -8.12 1.98 20.65
N ASP A 149 -7.80 1.20 21.67
CA ASP A 149 -6.50 0.55 21.83
C ASP A 149 -6.30 -0.55 20.80
N ILE A 150 -7.35 -1.34 20.51
CA ILE A 150 -7.31 -2.37 19.46
C ILE A 150 -7.10 -1.73 18.07
N ALA A 151 -7.82 -0.66 17.78
CA ALA A 151 -7.66 0.08 16.53
C ALA A 151 -6.23 0.64 16.41
N ARG A 152 -5.72 1.23 17.50
CA ARG A 152 -4.36 1.75 17.58
C ARG A 152 -3.31 0.68 17.34
N PHE A 153 -3.43 -0.46 18.01
CA PHE A 153 -2.54 -1.60 17.81
C PHE A 153 -2.52 -2.06 16.36
N CYS A 154 -3.67 -2.16 15.71
CA CYS A 154 -3.78 -2.53 14.31
C CYS A 154 -2.98 -1.57 13.40
N ILE A 155 -3.19 -0.27 13.55
CA ILE A 155 -2.52 0.74 12.72
C ILE A 155 -1.01 0.76 12.99
N GLU A 156 -0.58 0.74 14.25
CA GLU A 156 0.86 0.70 14.60
C GLU A 156 1.53 -0.59 14.13
N SER A 157 0.79 -1.71 14.07
CA SER A 157 1.31 -2.96 13.50
C SER A 157 1.53 -2.90 11.99
N VAL A 158 0.61 -2.26 11.26
CA VAL A 158 0.77 -2.03 9.81
C VAL A 158 1.92 -1.08 9.55
N LEU A 159 2.02 0.02 10.32
CA LEU A 159 3.13 0.98 10.22
C LEU A 159 4.47 0.28 10.46
N ALA A 160 4.60 -0.48 11.55
CA ALA A 160 5.84 -1.20 11.88
C ALA A 160 6.27 -2.17 10.75
N ALA A 161 5.32 -2.81 10.07
CA ALA A 161 5.63 -3.69 8.96
C ALA A 161 6.13 -2.91 7.73
N ILE A 162 5.52 -1.76 7.40
CA ILE A 162 5.95 -0.90 6.29
C ILE A 162 7.35 -0.33 6.58
N ASP A 163 7.59 0.15 7.80
CA ASP A 163 8.89 0.68 8.22
C ASP A 163 9.97 -0.40 8.12
N ALA A 164 9.71 -1.61 8.61
CA ALA A 164 10.68 -2.71 8.53
C ALA A 164 10.98 -3.13 7.08
N MET A 165 9.98 -3.09 6.19
CA MET A 165 10.21 -3.30 4.75
C MET A 165 11.12 -2.20 4.19
N ALA A 166 10.87 -0.93 4.51
CA ALA A 166 11.67 0.20 4.04
C ALA A 166 13.11 0.15 4.56
N GLU A 167 13.30 -0.14 5.85
CA GLU A 167 14.62 -0.30 6.47
C GLU A 167 15.43 -1.43 5.82
N GLU A 168 14.76 -2.55 5.47
CA GLU A 168 15.44 -3.66 4.81
C GLU A 168 15.91 -3.27 3.41
N LEU A 169 15.10 -2.53 2.64
CA LEU A 169 15.51 -2.05 1.32
C LEU A 169 16.68 -1.07 1.40
N LEU A 170 16.70 -0.17 2.39
CA LEU A 170 17.83 0.73 2.61
C LEU A 170 19.13 0.00 2.94
N ARG A 171 19.04 -1.15 3.62
CA ARG A 171 20.22 -1.98 3.94
C ARG A 171 20.77 -2.72 2.71
N GLN A 172 19.91 -3.09 1.77
CA GLN A 172 20.30 -3.91 0.62
C GLN A 172 20.88 -3.08 -0.53
N ASP A 173 20.24 -1.98 -0.91
CA ASP A 173 20.49 -1.31 -2.21
C ASP A 173 20.83 0.20 -2.10
N GLY A 174 21.01 0.74 -0.90
CA GLY A 174 21.39 2.12 -0.73
C GLY A 174 20.23 3.12 -0.73
N THR A 175 20.54 4.41 -0.86
CA THR A 175 19.65 5.52 -0.54
C THR A 175 18.91 6.07 -1.76
N TYR A 176 17.89 5.38 -2.24
CA TYR A 176 16.96 5.98 -3.18
C TYR A 176 15.79 6.66 -2.42
N PRO A 177 15.19 7.71 -2.99
CA PRO A 177 14.02 8.32 -2.39
C PRO A 177 12.82 7.37 -2.40
N PHE A 178 11.91 7.53 -1.44
CA PHE A 178 10.69 6.75 -1.34
C PHE A 178 9.49 7.53 -1.85
N LEU A 179 8.63 6.83 -2.59
CA LEU A 179 7.28 7.25 -2.93
C LEU A 179 6.30 6.30 -2.25
N PHE A 180 5.43 6.80 -1.40
CA PHE A 180 4.36 6.04 -0.78
C PHE A 180 3.02 6.37 -1.44
N ALA A 181 2.30 5.35 -1.90
CA ALA A 181 1.03 5.47 -2.59
C ALA A 181 0.01 4.43 -2.11
N GLY A 182 -1.27 4.69 -2.34
CA GLY A 182 -2.39 3.82 -1.98
C GLY A 182 -3.19 4.31 -0.79
N GLY A 183 -4.42 3.79 -0.65
CA GLY A 183 -5.39 4.29 0.32
C GLY A 183 -4.96 4.15 1.79
N VAL A 184 -4.13 3.15 2.12
CA VAL A 184 -3.60 2.98 3.48
C VAL A 184 -2.68 4.14 3.87
N MET A 185 -1.95 4.72 2.91
CA MET A 185 -1.04 5.84 3.14
C MET A 185 -1.76 7.17 3.39
N SER A 186 -3.09 7.22 3.25
CA SER A 186 -3.90 8.37 3.68
C SER A 186 -4.21 8.38 5.18
N ASN A 187 -3.90 7.29 5.89
CA ASN A 187 -4.03 7.19 7.34
C ASN A 187 -3.10 8.20 8.03
N ARG A 188 -3.64 8.96 8.98
CA ARG A 188 -2.92 10.07 9.64
C ARG A 188 -1.79 9.61 10.55
N MET A 189 -1.86 8.38 11.04
CA MET A 189 -0.82 7.82 11.90
C MET A 189 0.30 7.14 11.11
N ILE A 190 0.00 6.69 9.87
CA ILE A 190 0.98 6.06 8.99
C ILE A 190 1.74 7.12 8.18
N ARG A 191 1.10 8.23 7.84
CA ARG A 191 1.66 9.36 7.11
C ARG A 191 2.56 10.22 7.99
#